data_df08d6846c324f5d3011af7b6758ba48
#
_entry.id   df08d6846c324f5d3011af7b6758ba48
#
_cell.length_a   1.000
_cell.length_b   1.000
_cell.length_c   1.000
_cell.angle_alpha   90.00
_cell.angle_beta   90.00
_cell.angle_gamma   90.00
#
_symmetry.space_group_name_H-M   'P 1'
#
loop_
_entity.id
_entity.type
_entity.pdbx_description
1 polymer ?
#
loop_
_entity_poly.entity_id
_entity_poly.type
_entity_poly.pdbx_seq_one_letter_code
_entity_poly.pdbx_strand_id
1 'polypeptide(L)'
;MVPRFATLGRIPKGVWVLGGVSLLMDVSSEMIHSLLPLFMATTLGASVIIIGLIEGLAEATALILKVFSGAISDYVGKRKGLALLGYGLGALSKPLFAFAPTAGVVFSARMIDRVGKGIRGAPRDALVADVTPPEIRGAAYGLRQALDTVGA
;
A
#
# COMPACT_ATOMS: atom_id res chain seq x y z
N MET A 1 -30.76 7.67 -16.27
CA MET A 1 -29.66 6.70 -16.11
C MET A 1 -28.42 7.28 -16.78
N VAL A 2 -27.49 7.87 -16.06
CA VAL A 2 -26.27 8.48 -16.64
C VAL A 2 -25.37 7.35 -17.13
N PRO A 3 -24.90 7.37 -18.39
CA PRO A 3 -24.04 6.31 -18.90
C PRO A 3 -22.76 6.22 -18.05
N ARG A 4 -22.44 5.01 -17.57
CA ARG A 4 -21.31 4.71 -16.65
C ARG A 4 -19.98 5.32 -17.11
N PHE A 5 -19.76 5.44 -18.42
CA PHE A 5 -18.52 6.01 -18.98
C PHE A 5 -18.43 7.54 -18.89
N ALA A 6 -19.55 8.26 -18.84
CA ALA A 6 -19.56 9.71 -18.66
C ALA A 6 -19.08 10.13 -17.25
N THR A 7 -19.13 9.23 -16.28
CA THR A 7 -18.70 9.49 -14.90
C THR A 7 -17.16 9.47 -14.76
N LEU A 8 -16.46 8.66 -15.56
CA LEU A 8 -14.98 8.57 -15.50
C LEU A 8 -14.31 9.89 -15.88
N GLY A 9 -14.84 10.61 -16.88
CA GLY A 9 -14.31 11.91 -17.29
C GLY A 9 -14.51 13.03 -16.26
N ARG A 10 -15.40 12.82 -15.27
CA ARG A 10 -15.67 13.77 -14.18
C ARG A 10 -14.82 13.53 -12.94
N ILE A 11 -14.09 12.41 -12.88
CA ILE A 11 -13.23 12.09 -11.74
C ILE A 11 -12.05 13.06 -11.72
N PRO A 12 -11.78 13.72 -10.56
CA PRO A 12 -10.68 14.65 -10.44
C PRO A 12 -9.33 14.03 -10.77
N LYS A 13 -8.45 14.81 -11.40
CA LYS A 13 -7.08 14.37 -11.75
C LYS A 13 -6.29 13.84 -10.53
N GLY A 14 -6.55 14.39 -9.33
CA GLY A 14 -5.94 13.92 -8.09
C GLY A 14 -6.21 12.44 -7.77
N VAL A 15 -7.40 11.94 -8.10
CA VAL A 15 -7.76 10.53 -7.90
C VAL A 15 -6.97 9.62 -8.86
N TRP A 16 -6.81 10.04 -10.12
CA TRP A 16 -6.01 9.33 -11.11
C TRP A 16 -4.53 9.26 -10.71
N VAL A 17 -3.98 10.37 -10.21
CA VAL A 17 -2.59 10.42 -9.71
C VAL A 17 -2.42 9.51 -8.51
N LEU A 18 -3.30 9.60 -7.51
CA LEU A 18 -3.26 8.74 -6.31
C LEU A 18 -3.40 7.26 -6.67
N GLY A 19 -4.33 6.94 -7.57
CA GLY A 19 -4.52 5.57 -8.05
C GLY A 19 -3.31 5.05 -8.84
N GLY A 20 -2.73 5.87 -9.71
CA GLY A 20 -1.55 5.53 -10.49
C GLY A 20 -0.30 5.28 -9.63
N VAL A 21 -0.05 6.15 -8.63
CA VAL A 21 1.04 5.96 -7.66
C VAL A 21 0.82 4.67 -6.85
N SER A 22 -0.42 4.41 -6.45
CA SER A 22 -0.77 3.19 -5.71
C SER A 22 -0.52 1.94 -6.56
N LEU A 23 -1.01 1.94 -7.80
CA LEU A 23 -0.81 0.85 -8.77
C LEU A 23 0.69 0.52 -8.95
N LEU A 24 1.51 1.53 -9.23
CA LEU A 24 2.96 1.33 -9.42
C LEU A 24 3.63 0.79 -8.15
N MET A 25 3.22 1.27 -6.98
CA MET A 25 3.73 0.79 -5.71
C MET A 25 3.31 -0.66 -5.45
N ASP A 26 2.06 -1.01 -5.75
CA ASP A 26 1.55 -2.37 -5.55
C ASP A 26 2.22 -3.35 -6.54
N VAL A 27 2.36 -3.00 -7.83
CA VAL A 27 3.16 -3.78 -8.79
C VAL A 27 4.58 -4.02 -8.26
N SER A 28 5.27 -2.95 -7.82
CA SER A 28 6.62 -3.07 -7.26
C SER A 28 6.68 -3.97 -6.02
N SER A 29 5.65 -3.95 -5.19
CA SER A 29 5.56 -4.80 -4.00
C SER A 29 5.31 -6.25 -4.38
N GLU A 30 4.37 -6.51 -5.28
CA GLU A 30 4.01 -7.86 -5.70
C GLU A 30 5.15 -8.58 -6.44
N MET A 31 5.93 -7.87 -7.25
CA MET A 31 7.15 -8.43 -7.87
C MET A 31 8.14 -8.99 -6.84
N ILE A 32 8.22 -8.39 -5.66
CA ILE A 32 9.10 -8.86 -4.58
C ILE A 32 8.39 -9.95 -3.78
N HIS A 33 7.15 -9.69 -3.35
CA HIS A 33 6.45 -10.52 -2.37
C HIS A 33 6.07 -11.90 -2.93
N SER A 34 5.75 -12.02 -4.21
CA SER A 34 5.47 -13.30 -4.85
C SER A 34 6.67 -14.25 -4.85
N LEU A 35 7.88 -13.71 -4.95
CA LEU A 35 9.12 -14.50 -4.98
C LEU A 35 9.80 -14.62 -3.61
N LEU A 36 9.42 -13.77 -2.64
CA LEU A 36 10.09 -13.67 -1.35
C LEU A 36 10.06 -14.98 -0.55
N PRO A 37 8.96 -15.72 -0.43
CA PRO A 37 8.92 -17.00 0.28
C PRO A 37 9.87 -18.03 -0.35
N LEU A 38 9.91 -18.09 -1.69
CA LEU A 38 10.81 -18.99 -2.40
C LEU A 38 12.28 -18.61 -2.15
N PHE A 39 12.63 -17.34 -2.23
CA PHE A 39 13.97 -16.83 -1.94
C PHE A 39 14.39 -17.16 -0.50
N MET A 40 13.51 -16.93 0.48
CA MET A 40 13.80 -17.27 1.88
C MET A 40 14.03 -18.76 2.08
N ALA A 41 13.24 -19.62 1.44
CA ALA A 41 13.37 -21.06 1.57
C ALA A 41 14.63 -21.60 0.88
N THR A 42 14.87 -21.21 -0.38
CA THR A 42 15.91 -21.81 -1.22
C THR A 42 17.28 -21.18 -1.03
N THR A 43 17.35 -19.87 -0.85
CA THR A 43 18.62 -19.13 -0.77
C THR A 43 19.07 -18.90 0.68
N LEU A 44 18.12 -18.55 1.56
CA LEU A 44 18.42 -18.26 2.96
C LEU A 44 18.22 -19.47 3.89
N GLY A 45 17.70 -20.59 3.39
CA GLY A 45 17.47 -21.80 4.19
C GLY A 45 16.44 -21.63 5.31
N ALA A 46 15.54 -20.64 5.21
CA ALA A 46 14.55 -20.37 6.22
C ALA A 46 13.47 -21.47 6.25
N SER A 47 13.09 -21.92 7.46
CA SER A 47 12.00 -22.87 7.60
C SER A 47 10.64 -22.25 7.26
N VAL A 48 9.67 -23.08 6.85
CA VAL A 48 8.30 -22.65 6.53
C VAL A 48 7.66 -21.90 7.72
N ILE A 49 7.99 -22.29 8.95
CA ILE A 49 7.51 -21.64 10.17
C ILE A 49 8.04 -20.20 10.26
N ILE A 50 9.32 -19.99 9.99
CA ILE A 50 9.95 -18.65 10.00
C ILE A 50 9.31 -17.78 8.91
N ILE A 51 9.12 -18.32 7.71
CA ILE A 51 8.48 -17.61 6.60
C ILE A 51 7.05 -17.19 6.99
N GLY A 52 6.26 -18.12 7.53
CA GLY A 52 4.90 -17.85 7.98
C GLY A 52 4.83 -16.81 9.09
N LEU A 53 5.77 -16.81 10.04
CA LEU A 53 5.86 -15.79 11.09
C LEU A 53 6.19 -14.42 10.51
N ILE A 54 7.15 -14.33 9.59
CA ILE A 54 7.52 -13.06 8.92
C ILE A 54 6.32 -12.48 8.19
N GLU A 55 5.64 -13.27 7.37
CA GLU A 55 4.48 -12.82 6.61
C GLU A 55 3.30 -12.45 7.53
N GLY A 56 2.98 -13.29 8.50
CA GLY A 56 1.88 -13.07 9.44
C GLY A 56 2.07 -11.83 10.31
N LEU A 57 3.25 -11.62 10.87
CA LEU A 57 3.56 -10.42 11.66
C LEU A 57 3.53 -9.15 10.81
N ALA A 58 4.05 -9.23 9.60
CA ALA A 58 4.05 -8.10 8.67
C ALA A 58 2.62 -7.68 8.28
N GLU A 59 1.76 -8.63 7.92
CA GLU A 59 0.36 -8.32 7.59
C GLU A 59 -0.43 -7.80 8.79
N ALA A 60 -0.27 -8.41 9.97
CA ALA A 60 -0.90 -7.94 11.20
C ALA A 60 -0.49 -6.48 11.50
N THR A 61 0.79 -6.15 11.33
CA THR A 61 1.31 -4.79 11.50
C THR A 61 0.63 -3.80 10.55
N ALA A 62 0.49 -4.14 9.28
CA ALA A 62 -0.17 -3.28 8.31
C ALA A 62 -1.64 -3.00 8.66
N LEU A 63 -2.37 -4.04 9.09
CA LEU A 63 -3.78 -3.92 9.48
C LEU A 63 -3.94 -3.04 10.73
N ILE A 64 -3.15 -3.29 11.77
CA ILE A 64 -3.18 -2.50 13.02
C ILE A 64 -2.86 -1.04 12.72
N LEU A 65 -1.76 -0.78 12.01
CA LEU A 65 -1.34 0.59 11.68
C LEU A 65 -2.35 1.31 10.79
N LYS A 66 -3.06 0.62 9.91
CA LYS A 66 -4.12 1.23 9.09
C LYS A 66 -5.23 1.82 9.94
N VAL A 67 -5.64 1.15 11.01
CA VAL A 67 -6.66 1.66 11.95
C VAL A 67 -6.15 2.92 12.66
N PHE A 68 -4.94 2.85 13.23
CA PHE A 68 -4.35 4.00 13.94
C PHE A 68 -4.04 5.17 13.01
N SER A 69 -3.56 4.92 11.79
CA SER A 69 -3.25 5.98 10.83
C SER A 69 -4.49 6.74 10.40
N GLY A 70 -5.65 6.10 10.36
CA GLY A 70 -6.93 6.76 10.12
C GLY A 70 -7.24 7.77 11.22
N ALA A 71 -7.22 7.34 12.49
CA ALA A 71 -7.47 8.21 13.63
C ALA A 71 -6.47 9.38 13.71
N ILE A 72 -5.17 9.10 13.50
CA ILE A 72 -4.12 10.13 13.51
C ILE A 72 -4.32 11.11 12.34
N SER A 73 -4.67 10.61 11.17
CA SER A 73 -4.92 11.41 9.98
C SER A 73 -6.06 12.41 10.18
N ASP A 74 -7.12 11.97 10.82
CA ASP A 74 -8.29 12.82 11.11
C ASP A 74 -7.97 13.85 12.21
N TYR A 75 -7.21 13.46 13.23
CA TYR A 75 -6.80 14.33 14.31
C TYR A 75 -5.81 15.42 13.87
N VAL A 76 -4.79 15.03 13.10
CA VAL A 76 -3.70 15.94 12.66
C VAL A 76 -4.09 16.77 11.43
N GLY A 77 -5.07 16.30 10.63
CA GLY A 77 -5.49 16.95 9.39
C GLY A 77 -4.45 16.97 8.26
N LYS A 78 -3.27 16.36 8.45
CA LYS A 78 -2.16 16.35 7.47
C LYS A 78 -2.14 15.06 6.62
N ARG A 79 -3.26 14.73 6.00
CA ARG A 79 -3.45 13.50 5.21
C ARG A 79 -2.38 13.27 4.15
N LYS A 80 -2.02 14.33 3.40
CA LYS A 80 -1.00 14.27 2.34
C LYS A 80 0.38 13.92 2.90
N GLY A 81 0.77 14.48 4.05
CA GLY A 81 2.07 14.18 4.68
C GLY A 81 2.17 12.73 5.13
N LEU A 82 1.11 12.19 5.75
CA LEU A 82 1.07 10.80 6.17
C LEU A 82 1.09 9.83 4.98
N ALA A 83 0.32 10.13 3.93
CA ALA A 83 0.36 9.33 2.70
C ALA A 83 1.77 9.33 2.08
N LEU A 84 2.43 10.51 1.98
CA LEU A 84 3.78 10.64 1.45
C LEU A 84 4.80 9.85 2.28
N LEU A 85 4.72 9.94 3.60
CA LEU A 85 5.57 9.18 4.52
C LEU A 85 5.39 7.67 4.30
N GLY A 86 4.16 7.20 4.20
CA GLY A 86 3.90 5.78 3.96
C GLY A 86 4.42 5.28 2.60
N TYR A 87 4.27 6.07 1.54
CA TYR A 87 4.86 5.76 0.23
C TYR A 87 6.40 5.81 0.27
N GLY A 88 6.99 6.77 0.98
CA GLY A 88 8.43 6.88 1.15
C GLY A 88 9.03 5.68 1.86
N LEU A 89 8.42 5.22 2.97
CA LEU A 89 8.84 4.00 3.67
C LEU A 89 8.76 2.76 2.77
N GLY A 90 7.67 2.61 2.02
CA GLY A 90 7.53 1.52 1.06
C GLY A 90 8.59 1.57 -0.04
N ALA A 91 8.94 2.74 -0.56
CA ALA A 91 10.01 2.91 -1.55
C ALA A 91 11.39 2.57 -0.97
N LEU A 92 11.68 3.01 0.26
CA LEU A 92 12.94 2.75 0.95
C LEU A 92 13.12 1.27 1.31
N SER A 93 12.05 0.52 1.49
CA SER A 93 12.13 -0.93 1.77
C SER A 93 12.65 -1.73 0.57
N LYS A 94 12.43 -1.26 -0.67
CA LYS A 94 12.79 -2.02 -1.88
C LYS A 94 14.29 -2.30 -2.01
N PRO A 95 15.20 -1.32 -1.85
CA PRO A 95 16.64 -1.60 -1.83
C PRO A 95 17.06 -2.58 -0.73
N LEU A 96 16.41 -2.53 0.44
CA LEU A 96 16.71 -3.44 1.54
C LEU A 96 16.45 -4.90 1.18
N PHE A 97 15.41 -5.19 0.39
CA PHE A 97 15.17 -6.55 -0.12
C PHE A 97 16.27 -6.99 -1.09
N ALA A 98 16.74 -6.09 -1.97
CA ALA A 98 17.78 -6.40 -2.95
C ALA A 98 19.12 -6.77 -2.30
N PHE A 99 19.42 -6.19 -1.14
CA PHE A 99 20.66 -6.42 -0.40
C PHE A 99 20.48 -7.28 0.85
N ALA A 100 19.42 -8.08 0.94
CA ALA A 100 19.12 -8.86 2.13
C ALA A 100 19.95 -10.18 2.19
N PRO A 101 21.02 -10.25 3.01
CA PRO A 101 21.84 -11.44 3.13
C PRO A 101 21.28 -12.49 4.09
N THR A 102 20.28 -12.12 4.90
CA THR A 102 19.72 -12.99 5.95
C THR A 102 18.20 -12.82 6.08
N ALA A 103 17.53 -13.83 6.62
CA ALA A 103 16.09 -13.76 6.92
C ALA A 103 15.73 -12.60 7.87
N GLY A 104 16.64 -12.21 8.78
CA GLY A 104 16.44 -11.05 9.67
C GLY A 104 16.37 -9.72 8.92
N VAL A 105 17.20 -9.53 7.88
CA VAL A 105 17.16 -8.32 7.04
C VAL A 105 15.89 -8.34 6.18
N VAL A 106 15.50 -9.50 5.65
CA VAL A 106 14.21 -9.66 4.93
C VAL A 106 13.04 -9.28 5.85
N PHE A 107 13.03 -9.76 7.08
CA PHE A 107 12.02 -9.41 8.09
C PHE A 107 11.95 -7.89 8.30
N SER A 108 13.10 -7.25 8.51
CA SER A 108 13.16 -5.79 8.71
C SER A 108 12.63 -5.02 7.49
N ALA A 109 13.05 -5.39 6.29
CA ALA A 109 12.56 -4.80 5.04
C ALA A 109 11.04 -4.98 4.88
N ARG A 110 10.53 -6.18 5.19
CA ARG A 110 9.11 -6.52 5.15
C ARG A 110 8.31 -5.69 6.14
N MET A 111 8.82 -5.54 7.37
CA MET A 111 8.18 -4.71 8.40
C MET A 111 8.10 -3.25 7.96
N ILE A 112 9.19 -2.67 7.44
CA ILE A 112 9.21 -1.28 6.94
C ILE A 112 8.19 -1.09 5.81
N ASP A 113 8.12 -2.01 4.86
CA ASP A 113 7.14 -1.97 3.76
C ASP A 113 5.70 -2.01 4.29
N ARG A 114 5.40 -2.90 5.25
CA ARG A 114 4.06 -3.05 5.82
C ARG A 114 3.67 -1.89 6.74
N VAL A 115 4.62 -1.33 7.48
CA VAL A 115 4.43 -0.07 8.21
C VAL A 115 4.06 1.05 7.24
N GLY A 116 4.79 1.20 6.13
CA GLY A 116 4.48 2.15 5.08
C GLY A 116 3.07 1.96 4.49
N LYS A 117 2.68 0.71 4.19
CA LYS A 117 1.35 0.35 3.68
C LYS A 117 0.24 0.70 4.70
N GLY A 118 0.45 0.39 5.97
CA GLY A 118 -0.48 0.70 7.05
C GLY A 118 -0.68 2.22 7.23
N ILE A 119 0.41 2.98 7.26
CA ILE A 119 0.36 4.45 7.44
C ILE A 119 -0.34 5.14 6.27
N ARG A 120 -0.10 4.73 5.01
CA ARG A 120 -0.67 5.42 3.84
C ARG A 120 -2.14 5.07 3.56
N GLY A 121 -2.61 3.89 4.01
CA GLY A 121 -3.89 3.34 3.59
C GLY A 121 -5.08 4.27 3.86
N ALA A 122 -5.33 4.57 5.13
CA ALA A 122 -6.46 5.40 5.52
C ALA A 122 -6.32 6.89 5.10
N PRO A 123 -5.16 7.57 5.25
CA PRO A 123 -4.98 8.93 4.76
C PRO A 123 -5.17 9.07 3.24
N ARG A 124 -4.72 8.08 2.44
CA ARG A 124 -4.95 8.05 0.99
C ARG A 124 -6.44 7.98 0.66
N ASP A 125 -7.16 7.09 1.33
CA ASP A 125 -8.60 6.93 1.10
C ASP A 125 -9.37 8.20 1.49
N ALA A 126 -8.98 8.86 2.58
CA ALA A 126 -9.55 10.14 2.97
C ALA A 126 -9.23 11.26 1.95
N LEU A 127 -8.03 11.29 1.37
CA LEU A 127 -7.68 12.24 0.30
C LEU A 127 -8.56 12.06 -0.94
N VAL A 128 -8.90 10.83 -1.33
CA VAL A 128 -9.84 10.57 -2.43
C VAL A 128 -11.20 11.18 -2.14
N ALA A 129 -11.71 11.05 -0.90
CA ALA A 129 -12.97 11.66 -0.49
C ALA A 129 -12.92 13.20 -0.52
N ASP A 130 -11.80 13.79 -0.06
CA ASP A 130 -11.64 15.25 0.02
C ASP A 130 -11.63 15.93 -1.34
N VAL A 131 -11.01 15.29 -2.34
CA VAL A 131 -10.88 15.87 -3.69
C VAL A 131 -12.05 15.52 -4.61
N THR A 132 -12.98 14.67 -4.16
CA THR A 132 -14.08 14.16 -4.99
C THR A 132 -15.43 14.68 -4.53
N PRO A 133 -16.25 15.27 -5.43
CA PRO A 133 -17.62 15.63 -5.13
C PRO A 133 -18.44 14.44 -4.62
N PRO A 134 -19.36 14.63 -3.64
CA PRO A 134 -20.11 13.55 -3.01
C PRO A 134 -20.85 12.64 -4.02
N GLU A 135 -21.36 13.21 -5.11
CA GLU A 135 -22.18 12.50 -6.11
C GLU A 135 -21.41 11.44 -6.88
N ILE A 136 -20.07 11.58 -6.98
CA ILE A 136 -19.20 10.68 -7.75
C ILE A 136 -18.15 9.97 -6.90
N ARG A 137 -18.20 10.10 -5.56
CA ARG A 137 -17.26 9.42 -4.64
C ARG A 137 -17.21 7.91 -4.86
N GLY A 138 -18.36 7.26 -5.06
CA GLY A 138 -18.42 5.84 -5.35
C GLY A 138 -17.62 5.44 -6.59
N ALA A 139 -17.71 6.25 -7.67
CA ALA A 139 -16.94 6.02 -8.89
C ALA A 139 -15.43 6.23 -8.67
N ALA A 140 -15.05 7.26 -7.90
CA ALA A 140 -13.66 7.54 -7.57
C ALA A 140 -13.02 6.42 -6.73
N TYR A 141 -13.72 5.90 -5.73
CA TYR A 141 -13.28 4.74 -4.96
C TYR A 141 -13.22 3.47 -5.81
N GLY A 142 -14.20 3.26 -6.69
CA GLY A 142 -14.21 2.14 -7.63
C GLY A 142 -13.00 2.16 -8.56
N LEU A 143 -12.68 3.33 -9.16
CA LEU A 143 -11.49 3.51 -9.99
C LEU A 143 -10.21 3.22 -9.21
N ARG A 144 -10.07 3.82 -8.02
CA ARG A 144 -8.90 3.61 -7.16
C ARG A 144 -8.74 2.13 -6.82
N GLN A 145 -9.82 1.46 -6.42
CA GLN A 145 -9.79 0.04 -6.08
C GLN A 145 -9.46 -0.84 -7.29
N ALA A 146 -9.96 -0.50 -8.48
CA ALA A 146 -9.62 -1.20 -9.71
C ALA A 146 -8.12 -1.09 -10.02
N LEU A 147 -7.52 0.11 -9.85
CA LEU A 147 -6.09 0.32 -10.05
C LEU A 147 -5.25 -0.44 -9.02
N ASP A 148 -5.66 -0.47 -7.74
CA ASP A 148 -5.00 -1.30 -6.71
C ASP A 148 -5.06 -2.79 -7.08
N THR A 149 -6.24 -3.29 -7.54
CA THR A 149 -6.40 -4.71 -7.92
C THR A 149 -5.58 -5.08 -9.16
N VAL A 150 -5.41 -4.17 -10.11
CA VAL A 150 -4.55 -4.39 -11.30
C VAL A 150 -3.07 -4.42 -10.89
N GLY A 151 -2.69 -3.70 -9.83
CA GLY A 151 -1.32 -3.67 -9.31
C GLY A 151 -0.97 -4.83 -8.37
N ALA A 152 -2.01 -5.53 -7.82
CA ALA A 152 -1.87 -6.64 -6.87
C ALA A 152 -1.87 -8.05 -7.59
#